data_62206e46a4894ec815b80e1915203064
#
_entry.id   62206e46a4894ec815b80e1915203064
#
_cell.length_a   1.000
_cell.length_b   1.000
_cell.length_c   1.000
_cell.angle_alpha   90.00
_cell.angle_beta   90.00
_cell.angle_gamma   90.00
#
_symmetry.space_group_name_H-M   'P 1'
#
loop_
_entity.id
_entity.type
_entity.pdbx_description
1 polymer ?
#
loop_
_entity_poly.entity_id
_entity_poly.type
_entity_poly.pdbx_seq_one_letter_code
_entity_poly.pdbx_strand_id
1 'polypeptide(L)'
;MDNRSVQIREALADGPLASEALRVRLQISRATLARALAHMPGEIVRIGAASATRYALLDRFRPLPEIAVYRVNTTGQIAPLGTLYPVRPDGFVMVQTDGATTHHEGLPWWLIDMRPQGFLGRAFAHRHAPSLGLPADVRHWSDTDALRAQLASGADPVGNVLLGEVARDHFVNAPAPQTCAPADYPRLAAQAISADATWSCAGGEQPKFCALSETGHVLVKFTAAEASPISTRWRDLLVAEHLALETLHGAGIAAARSRLLDVGTQRFLELERFDRVGLFGRRALISLASLDGEFVGNAAAPWPAITAQLAKLGVITPEAHDRSALLFAFGTLIGNTDMHAGNLSFISDSGQPYALSPAYDMLSMAFSPTSGGILRDSVATAHLHSVLDGATWRSALDLARGYVLRMSEEKQLSPSFKPCVEALGELQQAAAQNIAKLH
;
A
#
# COMPACT_ATOMS: atom_id res chain seq x y z
N MET A 1 -42.05 -19.82 8.00
CA MET A 1 -40.82 -19.28 8.65
C MET A 1 -41.13 -19.15 10.12
N ASP A 2 -40.24 -19.64 10.98
CA ASP A 2 -40.42 -19.47 12.43
C ASP A 2 -40.31 -17.97 12.77
N ASN A 3 -41.30 -17.45 13.49
CA ASN A 3 -41.38 -16.03 13.90
C ASN A 3 -40.07 -15.57 14.61
N ARG A 4 -39.37 -16.49 15.28
CA ARG A 4 -38.11 -16.21 15.98
C ARG A 4 -36.93 -15.99 15.05
N SER A 5 -36.86 -16.71 13.95
CA SER A 5 -35.79 -16.47 12.94
C SER A 5 -35.93 -15.09 12.31
N VAL A 6 -37.16 -14.61 12.11
CA VAL A 6 -37.43 -13.24 11.64
C VAL A 6 -36.94 -12.21 12.66
N GLN A 7 -37.31 -12.36 13.93
CA GLN A 7 -36.88 -11.47 15.00
C GLN A 7 -35.34 -11.42 15.18
N ILE A 8 -34.67 -12.58 15.02
CA ILE A 8 -33.21 -12.63 15.08
C ILE A 8 -32.60 -11.87 13.92
N ARG A 9 -33.09 -12.04 12.68
CA ARG A 9 -32.60 -11.28 11.50
C ARG A 9 -32.78 -9.78 11.68
N GLU A 10 -33.96 -9.35 12.17
CA GLU A 10 -34.21 -7.94 12.45
C GLU A 10 -33.27 -7.39 13.54
N ALA A 11 -33.03 -8.17 14.60
CA ALA A 11 -32.14 -7.76 15.67
C ALA A 11 -30.67 -7.61 15.22
N LEU A 12 -30.21 -8.43 14.27
CA LEU A 12 -28.87 -8.44 13.76
C LEU A 12 -28.70 -7.63 12.46
N ALA A 13 -29.75 -7.00 11.96
CA ALA A 13 -29.70 -6.21 10.72
C ALA A 13 -28.77 -4.99 10.83
N ASP A 14 -28.69 -4.41 12.03
CA ASP A 14 -27.89 -3.21 12.32
C ASP A 14 -26.46 -3.54 12.80
N GLY A 15 -26.11 -4.83 12.87
CA GLY A 15 -24.75 -5.26 13.20
C GLY A 15 -24.68 -6.42 14.20
N PRO A 16 -23.47 -6.89 14.49
CA PRO A 16 -23.25 -8.01 15.39
C PRO A 16 -23.63 -7.69 16.84
N LEU A 17 -24.40 -8.58 17.47
CA LEU A 17 -24.80 -8.47 18.87
C LEU A 17 -24.18 -9.56 19.73
N ALA A 18 -23.82 -9.20 20.97
CA ALA A 18 -23.45 -10.16 21.99
C ALA A 18 -24.64 -11.11 22.30
N SER A 19 -24.34 -12.36 22.62
CA SER A 19 -25.36 -13.38 22.94
C SER A 19 -26.32 -12.90 24.02
N GLU A 20 -25.84 -12.19 25.04
CA GLU A 20 -26.68 -11.64 26.11
C GLU A 20 -27.57 -10.50 25.60
N ALA A 21 -27.00 -9.55 24.82
CA ALA A 21 -27.80 -8.45 24.27
C ALA A 21 -28.92 -8.95 23.35
N LEU A 22 -28.63 -9.98 22.54
CA LEU A 22 -29.63 -10.61 21.66
C LEU A 22 -30.74 -11.29 22.46
N ARG A 23 -30.39 -11.98 23.57
CA ARG A 23 -31.37 -12.59 24.45
C ARG A 23 -32.28 -11.57 25.11
N VAL A 24 -31.71 -10.50 25.64
CA VAL A 24 -32.47 -9.41 26.29
C VAL A 24 -33.41 -8.74 25.29
N ARG A 25 -32.91 -8.39 24.09
CA ARG A 25 -33.70 -7.76 23.02
C ARG A 25 -34.91 -8.63 22.59
N LEU A 26 -34.72 -9.96 22.55
CA LEU A 26 -35.75 -10.90 22.13
C LEU A 26 -36.57 -11.48 23.28
N GLN A 27 -36.23 -11.17 24.53
CA GLN A 27 -36.86 -11.69 25.76
C GLN A 27 -36.94 -13.23 25.81
N ILE A 28 -35.80 -13.91 25.44
CA ILE A 28 -35.74 -15.37 25.38
C ILE A 28 -34.63 -15.95 26.25
N SER A 29 -34.79 -17.23 26.63
CA SER A 29 -33.76 -17.96 27.36
C SER A 29 -32.57 -18.33 26.47
N ARG A 30 -31.41 -18.62 27.09
CA ARG A 30 -30.21 -19.09 26.38
C ARG A 30 -30.49 -20.36 25.56
N ALA A 31 -31.25 -21.31 26.11
CA ALA A 31 -31.61 -22.54 25.43
C ALA A 31 -32.51 -22.29 24.21
N THR A 32 -33.40 -21.30 24.31
CA THR A 32 -34.27 -20.90 23.19
C THR A 32 -33.50 -20.21 22.09
N LEU A 33 -32.57 -19.31 22.44
CA LEU A 33 -31.69 -18.69 21.45
C LEU A 33 -30.84 -19.74 20.71
N ALA A 34 -30.21 -20.67 21.44
CA ALA A 34 -29.40 -21.73 20.84
C ALA A 34 -30.20 -22.58 19.83
N ARG A 35 -31.44 -22.96 20.20
CA ARG A 35 -32.35 -23.71 19.30
C ARG A 35 -32.73 -22.88 18.07
N ALA A 36 -33.07 -21.61 18.23
CA ALA A 36 -33.43 -20.74 17.11
C ALA A 36 -32.25 -20.55 16.14
N LEU A 37 -31.02 -20.30 16.63
CA LEU A 37 -29.83 -20.21 15.81
C LEU A 37 -29.51 -21.52 15.08
N ALA A 38 -29.75 -22.67 15.70
CA ALA A 38 -29.57 -23.97 15.05
C ALA A 38 -30.50 -24.20 13.84
N HIS A 39 -31.67 -23.49 13.80
CA HIS A 39 -32.58 -23.50 12.66
C HIS A 39 -32.27 -22.45 11.59
N MET A 40 -31.13 -21.74 11.71
CA MET A 40 -30.66 -20.72 10.75
C MET A 40 -29.27 -21.09 10.18
N PRO A 41 -29.08 -22.31 9.65
CA PRO A 41 -27.78 -22.72 9.13
C PRO A 41 -27.40 -21.85 7.93
N GLY A 42 -26.16 -21.39 7.90
CA GLY A 42 -25.63 -20.57 6.79
C GLY A 42 -26.19 -19.15 6.73
N GLU A 43 -26.87 -18.65 7.78
CA GLU A 43 -27.34 -17.27 7.85
C GLU A 43 -26.59 -16.46 8.91
N ILE A 44 -26.03 -17.12 9.92
CA ILE A 44 -25.42 -16.48 11.09
C ILE A 44 -23.96 -16.94 11.23
N VAL A 45 -23.09 -15.97 11.42
CA VAL A 45 -21.69 -16.22 11.79
C VAL A 45 -21.52 -15.95 13.28
N ARG A 46 -20.87 -16.89 13.96
CA ARG A 46 -20.48 -16.74 15.36
C ARG A 46 -19.11 -16.08 15.45
N ILE A 47 -18.98 -15.07 16.31
CA ILE A 47 -17.75 -14.32 16.57
C ILE A 47 -17.36 -14.57 18.03
N GLY A 48 -16.10 -14.96 18.26
CA GLY A 48 -15.56 -15.23 19.59
C GLY A 48 -16.11 -16.51 20.24
N ALA A 49 -15.79 -16.67 21.52
CA ALA A 49 -16.13 -17.84 22.29
C ALA A 49 -16.58 -17.50 23.72
N ALA A 50 -17.22 -18.44 24.39
CA ALA A 50 -17.67 -18.34 25.79
C ALA A 50 -18.52 -17.09 26.04
N SER A 51 -18.16 -16.27 27.03
CA SER A 51 -18.88 -15.05 27.39
C SER A 51 -18.76 -13.93 26.37
N ALA A 52 -17.70 -13.93 25.55
CA ALA A 52 -17.49 -12.95 24.49
C ALA A 52 -18.18 -13.30 23.16
N THR A 53 -19.04 -14.32 23.13
CA THR A 53 -19.74 -14.74 21.90
C THR A 53 -20.67 -13.63 21.40
N ARG A 54 -20.48 -13.25 20.14
CA ARG A 54 -21.36 -12.39 19.36
C ARG A 54 -21.88 -13.15 18.15
N TYR A 55 -22.94 -12.68 17.57
CA TYR A 55 -23.55 -13.23 16.35
C TYR A 55 -23.68 -12.12 15.32
N ALA A 56 -23.35 -12.42 14.08
CA ALA A 56 -23.52 -11.55 12.93
C ALA A 56 -24.43 -12.20 11.89
N LEU A 57 -25.28 -11.41 11.24
CA LEU A 57 -26.12 -11.85 10.13
C LEU A 57 -25.31 -11.74 8.82
N LEU A 58 -25.24 -12.83 8.05
CA LEU A 58 -24.65 -12.81 6.72
C LEU A 58 -25.40 -11.84 5.80
N ASP A 59 -24.65 -11.05 5.06
CA ASP A 59 -25.24 -10.14 4.08
C ASP A 59 -25.39 -10.83 2.72
N ARG A 60 -26.55 -11.42 2.50
CA ARG A 60 -26.92 -12.08 1.24
C ARG A 60 -27.36 -11.10 0.15
N PHE A 61 -27.47 -9.80 0.47
CA PHE A 61 -27.88 -8.78 -0.50
C PHE A 61 -26.67 -8.12 -1.19
N ARG A 62 -25.52 -8.11 -0.52
CA ARG A 62 -24.28 -7.70 -1.20
C ARG A 62 -23.90 -8.73 -2.26
N PRO A 63 -23.45 -8.29 -3.46
CA PRO A 63 -23.03 -9.19 -4.53
C PRO A 63 -21.61 -9.75 -4.27
N LEU A 64 -21.41 -10.30 -3.06
CA LEU A 64 -20.17 -10.95 -2.63
C LEU A 64 -20.48 -12.35 -2.10
N PRO A 65 -19.74 -13.38 -2.50
CA PRO A 65 -19.79 -14.69 -1.89
C PRO A 65 -19.07 -14.71 -0.53
N GLU A 66 -19.08 -15.85 0.13
CA GLU A 66 -18.09 -16.20 1.14
C GLU A 66 -16.72 -16.31 0.44
N ILE A 67 -15.70 -15.65 0.98
CA ILE A 67 -14.41 -15.49 0.31
C ILE A 67 -13.37 -16.34 1.01
N ALA A 68 -12.88 -17.39 0.35
CA ALA A 68 -11.73 -18.12 0.81
C ALA A 68 -10.48 -17.23 0.78
N VAL A 69 -9.70 -17.22 1.87
CA VAL A 69 -8.50 -16.41 2.01
C VAL A 69 -7.29 -17.32 2.15
N TYR A 70 -6.28 -17.09 1.31
CA TYR A 70 -5.05 -17.86 1.28
C TYR A 70 -3.84 -16.96 1.52
N ARG A 71 -2.76 -17.56 2.04
CA ARG A 71 -1.46 -16.91 2.15
C ARG A 71 -0.44 -17.66 1.31
N VAL A 72 0.38 -16.92 0.58
CA VAL A 72 1.57 -17.43 -0.09
C VAL A 72 2.79 -17.11 0.78
N ASN A 73 3.63 -18.09 1.07
CA ASN A 73 4.86 -17.89 1.83
C ASN A 73 6.05 -17.50 0.91
N THR A 74 7.21 -17.29 1.51
CA THR A 74 8.45 -16.90 0.79
C THR A 74 9.01 -17.99 -0.14
N THR A 75 8.52 -19.23 -0.04
CA THR A 75 8.88 -20.33 -0.94
C THR A 75 7.82 -20.57 -2.03
N GLY A 76 6.75 -19.75 -2.08
CA GLY A 76 5.66 -19.90 -3.05
C GLY A 76 4.60 -20.94 -2.67
N GLN A 77 4.64 -21.49 -1.46
CA GLN A 77 3.63 -22.43 -0.99
C GLN A 77 2.37 -21.68 -0.52
N ILE A 78 1.20 -22.22 -0.86
CA ILE A 78 -0.08 -21.67 -0.47
C ILE A 78 -0.60 -22.40 0.77
N ALA A 79 -1.08 -21.62 1.74
CA ALA A 79 -1.80 -22.15 2.90
C ALA A 79 -3.16 -21.42 3.05
N PRO A 80 -4.24 -22.13 3.39
CA PRO A 80 -5.51 -21.49 3.72
C PRO A 80 -5.37 -20.72 5.03
N LEU A 81 -5.86 -19.47 5.04
CA LEU A 81 -5.96 -18.66 6.26
C LEU A 81 -7.34 -18.78 6.90
N GLY A 82 -8.39 -18.95 6.09
CA GLY A 82 -9.76 -19.02 6.55
C GLY A 82 -10.76 -18.54 5.51
N THR A 83 -11.92 -18.11 5.99
CA THR A 83 -13.01 -17.58 5.14
C THR A 83 -13.46 -16.23 5.66
N LEU A 84 -13.59 -15.27 4.75
CA LEU A 84 -14.11 -13.94 5.01
C LEU A 84 -15.58 -13.89 4.61
N TYR A 85 -16.44 -13.60 5.58
CA TYR A 85 -17.89 -13.57 5.44
C TYR A 85 -18.39 -12.13 5.39
N PRO A 86 -19.07 -11.70 4.32
CA PRO A 86 -19.80 -10.42 4.32
C PRO A 86 -20.94 -10.47 5.34
N VAL A 87 -20.99 -9.50 6.25
CA VAL A 87 -22.04 -9.43 7.29
C VAL A 87 -22.71 -8.06 7.30
N ARG A 88 -23.95 -8.02 7.79
CA ARG A 88 -24.72 -6.78 7.91
C ARG A 88 -24.22 -5.90 9.06
N PRO A 89 -24.39 -4.55 8.96
CA PRO A 89 -24.92 -3.84 7.78
C PRO A 89 -23.91 -3.73 6.66
N ASP A 90 -22.62 -3.61 6.95
CA ASP A 90 -21.58 -3.30 5.95
C ASP A 90 -20.18 -3.79 6.33
N GLY A 91 -20.08 -4.81 7.18
CA GLY A 91 -18.82 -5.34 7.67
C GLY A 91 -18.44 -6.71 7.12
N PHE A 92 -17.39 -7.28 7.71
CA PHE A 92 -16.91 -8.62 7.44
C PHE A 92 -16.54 -9.36 8.72
N VAL A 93 -16.71 -10.67 8.71
CA VAL A 93 -16.17 -11.56 9.74
C VAL A 93 -15.16 -12.50 9.10
N MET A 94 -13.92 -12.46 9.56
CA MET A 94 -12.90 -13.45 9.23
C MET A 94 -13.01 -14.61 10.21
N VAL A 95 -13.19 -15.82 9.69
CA VAL A 95 -13.09 -17.08 10.43
C VAL A 95 -11.81 -17.77 9.98
N GLN A 96 -10.82 -17.83 10.86
CA GLN A 96 -9.52 -18.43 10.57
C GLN A 96 -9.58 -19.95 10.65
N THR A 97 -8.61 -20.63 10.05
CA THR A 97 -8.53 -22.10 10.02
C THR A 97 -8.38 -22.73 11.40
N ASP A 98 -7.83 -22.00 12.38
CA ASP A 98 -7.73 -22.41 13.79
C ASP A 98 -9.00 -22.13 14.60
N GLY A 99 -10.03 -21.55 13.96
CA GLY A 99 -11.30 -21.18 14.57
C GLY A 99 -11.32 -19.80 15.24
N ALA A 100 -10.22 -19.05 15.21
CA ALA A 100 -10.22 -17.65 15.63
C ALA A 100 -11.10 -16.81 14.71
N THR A 101 -11.76 -15.79 15.28
CA THR A 101 -12.69 -14.94 14.54
C THR A 101 -12.46 -13.48 14.86
N THR A 102 -12.46 -12.64 13.82
CA THR A 102 -12.40 -11.19 13.94
C THR A 102 -13.54 -10.55 13.16
N HIS A 103 -14.08 -9.46 13.68
CA HIS A 103 -15.10 -8.65 13.00
C HIS A 103 -14.51 -7.29 12.62
N HIS A 104 -14.80 -6.84 11.41
CA HIS A 104 -14.39 -5.56 10.85
C HIS A 104 -15.63 -4.79 10.37
N GLU A 105 -15.74 -3.51 10.74
CA GLU A 105 -16.85 -2.63 10.35
C GLU A 105 -16.67 -2.05 8.93
N GLY A 106 -15.98 -2.68 8.09
CA GLY A 106 -15.66 -2.31 6.72
C GLY A 106 -14.66 -3.30 6.17
N LEU A 107 -13.93 -2.92 5.15
CA LEU A 107 -12.89 -3.76 4.61
C LEU A 107 -11.83 -4.04 5.69
N PRO A 108 -11.47 -5.31 5.95
CA PRO A 108 -10.38 -5.63 6.86
C PRO A 108 -9.12 -4.85 6.53
N TRP A 109 -8.49 -4.25 7.55
CA TRP A 109 -7.33 -3.36 7.38
C TRP A 109 -6.19 -3.99 6.56
N TRP A 110 -5.98 -5.29 6.66
CA TRP A 110 -4.97 -6.04 5.93
C TRP A 110 -5.31 -6.26 4.44
N LEU A 111 -6.49 -5.83 3.97
CA LEU A 111 -6.90 -5.80 2.57
C LEU A 111 -6.90 -4.39 1.97
N ILE A 112 -6.71 -3.34 2.77
CA ILE A 112 -6.80 -1.95 2.30
C ILE A 112 -5.79 -1.69 1.17
N ASP A 113 -4.55 -2.15 1.34
CA ASP A 113 -3.49 -1.97 0.34
C ASP A 113 -3.69 -2.79 -0.94
N MET A 114 -4.61 -3.77 -0.91
CA MET A 114 -5.00 -4.53 -2.10
C MET A 114 -6.07 -3.82 -2.94
N ARG A 115 -6.67 -2.73 -2.44
CA ARG A 115 -7.61 -1.94 -3.25
C ARG A 115 -6.89 -1.36 -4.45
N PRO A 116 -7.47 -1.47 -5.66
CA PRO A 116 -6.93 -0.79 -6.82
C PRO A 116 -6.91 0.73 -6.60
N GLN A 117 -5.73 1.33 -6.70
CA GLN A 117 -5.53 2.78 -6.50
C GLN A 117 -4.36 3.29 -7.36
N GLY A 118 -4.28 4.58 -7.52
CA GLY A 118 -3.24 5.22 -8.28
C GLY A 118 -3.23 4.82 -9.76
N PHE A 119 -2.09 4.99 -10.44
CA PHE A 119 -1.93 4.65 -11.85
C PHE A 119 -2.29 3.19 -12.17
N LEU A 120 -1.73 2.24 -11.41
CA LEU A 120 -2.02 0.81 -11.61
C LEU A 120 -3.49 0.48 -11.35
N GLY A 121 -4.11 1.12 -10.36
CA GLY A 121 -5.53 0.93 -10.05
C GLY A 121 -6.46 1.46 -11.15
N ARG A 122 -6.12 2.60 -11.76
CA ARG A 122 -6.90 3.12 -12.91
C ARG A 122 -6.77 2.21 -14.14
N ALA A 123 -5.56 1.75 -14.45
CA ALA A 123 -5.33 0.78 -15.52
C ALA A 123 -6.10 -0.53 -15.28
N PHE A 124 -6.14 -0.99 -14.02
CA PHE A 124 -6.93 -2.15 -13.61
C PHE A 124 -8.43 -1.90 -13.78
N ALA A 125 -8.95 -0.76 -13.32
CA ALA A 125 -10.35 -0.39 -13.47
C ALA A 125 -10.75 -0.30 -14.95
N HIS A 126 -9.97 0.37 -15.78
CA HIS A 126 -10.23 0.46 -17.21
C HIS A 126 -10.39 -0.92 -17.89
N ARG A 127 -9.58 -1.88 -17.47
CA ARG A 127 -9.61 -3.25 -18.02
C ARG A 127 -10.81 -4.06 -17.51
N HIS A 128 -11.15 -3.97 -16.24
CA HIS A 128 -12.08 -4.90 -15.57
C HIS A 128 -13.47 -4.31 -15.29
N ALA A 129 -13.60 -2.99 -15.09
CA ALA A 129 -14.87 -2.36 -14.74
C ALA A 129 -15.99 -2.63 -15.76
N PRO A 130 -15.78 -2.57 -17.10
CA PRO A 130 -16.85 -2.77 -18.05
C PRO A 130 -17.51 -4.17 -17.95
N SER A 131 -16.70 -5.22 -17.80
CA SER A 131 -17.19 -6.60 -17.70
C SER A 131 -17.91 -6.91 -16.38
N LEU A 132 -17.64 -6.12 -15.34
CA LEU A 132 -18.19 -6.30 -14.00
C LEU A 132 -19.33 -5.32 -13.68
N GLY A 133 -19.65 -4.40 -14.59
CA GLY A 133 -20.64 -3.35 -14.39
C GLY A 133 -20.25 -2.38 -13.27
N LEU A 134 -18.93 -2.10 -13.11
CA LEU A 134 -18.40 -1.20 -12.08
C LEU A 134 -18.20 0.22 -12.63
N PRO A 135 -18.14 1.25 -11.76
CA PRO A 135 -17.79 2.61 -12.18
C PRO A 135 -16.44 2.62 -12.92
N ALA A 136 -16.33 3.41 -13.98
CA ALA A 136 -15.08 3.52 -14.75
C ALA A 136 -13.95 4.14 -13.91
N ASP A 137 -14.27 5.06 -13.01
CA ASP A 137 -13.31 5.68 -12.10
C ASP A 137 -13.19 4.86 -10.80
N VAL A 138 -12.01 4.31 -10.57
CA VAL A 138 -11.70 3.50 -9.38
C VAL A 138 -11.91 4.26 -8.06
N ARG A 139 -11.86 5.59 -8.07
CA ARG A 139 -12.13 6.42 -6.88
C ARG A 139 -13.57 6.35 -6.39
N HIS A 140 -14.49 5.94 -7.25
CA HIS A 140 -15.90 5.74 -6.92
C HIS A 140 -16.23 4.30 -6.53
N TRP A 141 -15.22 3.42 -6.46
CA TRP A 141 -15.46 2.02 -6.06
C TRP A 141 -15.67 1.92 -4.56
N SER A 142 -16.75 1.26 -4.18
CA SER A 142 -16.96 0.80 -2.80
C SER A 142 -16.00 -0.36 -2.46
N ASP A 143 -15.92 -0.73 -1.20
CA ASP A 143 -15.17 -1.92 -0.76
C ASP A 143 -15.69 -3.19 -1.43
N THR A 144 -17.01 -3.27 -1.61
CA THR A 144 -17.66 -4.36 -2.34
C THR A 144 -17.21 -4.41 -3.80
N ASP A 145 -17.11 -3.27 -4.47
CA ASP A 145 -16.65 -3.21 -5.87
C ASP A 145 -15.20 -3.62 -6.00
N ALA A 146 -14.35 -3.14 -5.10
CA ALA A 146 -12.92 -3.50 -5.06
C ALA A 146 -12.74 -5.02 -4.87
N LEU A 147 -13.48 -5.63 -3.94
CA LEU A 147 -13.44 -7.09 -3.71
C LEU A 147 -13.99 -7.87 -4.90
N ARG A 148 -15.10 -7.43 -5.53
CA ARG A 148 -15.64 -8.08 -6.74
C ARG A 148 -14.61 -8.11 -7.86
N ALA A 149 -13.90 -7.00 -8.06
CA ALA A 149 -12.88 -6.91 -9.09
C ALA A 149 -11.67 -7.81 -8.78
N GLN A 150 -11.22 -7.84 -7.52
CA GLN A 150 -10.14 -8.73 -7.06
C GLN A 150 -10.50 -10.22 -7.23
N LEU A 151 -11.72 -10.61 -6.85
CA LEU A 151 -12.21 -11.98 -6.97
C LEU A 151 -12.31 -12.44 -8.43
N ALA A 152 -12.66 -11.54 -9.35
CA ALA A 152 -12.84 -11.86 -10.76
C ALA A 152 -11.53 -11.91 -11.55
N SER A 153 -10.51 -11.12 -11.15
CA SER A 153 -9.31 -10.93 -11.97
C SER A 153 -8.19 -11.91 -11.65
N GLY A 154 -8.13 -12.46 -10.43
CA GLY A 154 -6.99 -13.24 -9.97
C GLY A 154 -5.66 -12.48 -10.05
N ALA A 155 -5.69 -11.14 -10.02
CA ALA A 155 -4.55 -10.26 -10.27
C ALA A 155 -3.38 -10.52 -9.29
N ASP A 156 -2.22 -9.95 -9.60
CA ASP A 156 -1.02 -9.96 -8.77
C ASP A 156 -1.06 -8.82 -7.72
N PRO A 157 -1.80 -8.97 -6.61
CA PRO A 157 -1.94 -7.92 -5.61
C PRO A 157 -0.64 -7.70 -4.84
N VAL A 158 -0.57 -6.56 -4.17
CA VAL A 158 0.48 -6.26 -3.20
C VAL A 158 0.42 -7.27 -2.04
N GLY A 159 1.59 -7.65 -1.54
CA GLY A 159 1.69 -8.55 -0.40
C GLY A 159 1.50 -10.03 -0.76
N ASN A 160 1.07 -10.82 0.21
CA ASN A 160 1.08 -12.27 0.13
C ASN A 160 -0.27 -12.95 0.31
N VAL A 161 -1.37 -12.19 0.25
CA VAL A 161 -2.73 -12.72 0.36
C VAL A 161 -3.35 -12.95 -1.03
N LEU A 162 -4.07 -14.06 -1.18
CA LEU A 162 -4.92 -14.35 -2.34
C LEU A 162 -6.37 -14.47 -1.88
N LEU A 163 -7.30 -13.91 -2.65
CA LEU A 163 -8.73 -13.90 -2.36
C LEU A 163 -9.49 -14.75 -3.36
N GLY A 164 -10.21 -15.74 -2.84
CA GLY A 164 -11.07 -16.64 -3.61
C GLY A 164 -10.31 -17.72 -4.35
N GLU A 165 -11.07 -18.70 -4.82
CA GLU A 165 -10.54 -19.86 -5.52
C GLU A 165 -9.92 -19.50 -6.88
N VAL A 166 -10.48 -18.51 -7.57
CA VAL A 166 -9.96 -18.04 -8.86
C VAL A 166 -8.53 -17.56 -8.76
N ALA A 167 -8.23 -16.73 -7.75
CA ALA A 167 -6.87 -16.22 -7.53
C ALA A 167 -5.90 -17.34 -7.13
N ARG A 168 -6.35 -18.28 -6.29
CA ARG A 168 -5.57 -19.47 -5.92
C ARG A 168 -5.28 -20.34 -7.14
N ASP A 169 -6.30 -20.68 -7.91
CA ASP A 169 -6.16 -21.57 -9.08
C ASP A 169 -5.31 -20.94 -10.15
N HIS A 170 -5.47 -19.63 -10.37
CA HIS A 170 -4.60 -18.87 -11.26
C HIS A 170 -3.14 -18.91 -10.79
N PHE A 171 -2.87 -18.73 -9.51
CA PHE A 171 -1.52 -18.79 -8.97
C PHE A 171 -0.90 -20.18 -9.09
N VAL A 172 -1.66 -21.24 -8.78
CA VAL A 172 -1.18 -22.64 -8.85
C VAL A 172 -0.90 -23.09 -10.27
N ASN A 173 -1.78 -22.70 -11.21
CA ASN A 173 -1.72 -23.15 -12.60
C ASN A 173 -1.02 -22.13 -13.52
N ALA A 174 -0.53 -21.01 -12.96
CA ALA A 174 0.19 -20.03 -13.77
C ALA A 174 1.42 -20.67 -14.42
N PRO A 175 1.63 -20.47 -15.73
CA PRO A 175 2.90 -20.84 -16.34
C PRO A 175 4.04 -20.07 -15.66
N ALA A 176 5.26 -20.61 -15.72
CA ALA A 176 6.42 -19.88 -15.21
C ALA A 176 6.44 -18.48 -15.86
N PRO A 177 6.52 -17.42 -15.04
CA PRO A 177 6.48 -16.06 -15.57
C PRO A 177 7.69 -15.83 -16.51
N GLN A 178 7.41 -15.20 -17.65
CA GLN A 178 8.45 -14.91 -18.63
C GLN A 178 9.24 -13.68 -18.24
N THR A 179 10.57 -13.78 -18.30
CA THR A 179 11.48 -12.66 -18.09
C THR A 179 11.39 -11.68 -19.25
N CYS A 180 11.17 -10.41 -18.95
CA CYS A 180 11.19 -9.32 -19.92
C CYS A 180 12.60 -8.74 -20.02
N ALA A 181 13.09 -8.55 -21.24
CA ALA A 181 14.32 -7.79 -21.47
C ALA A 181 14.03 -6.28 -21.46
N PRO A 182 15.03 -5.42 -21.16
CA PRO A 182 14.85 -3.97 -21.23
C PRO A 182 14.32 -3.46 -22.57
N ALA A 183 14.64 -4.13 -23.68
CA ALA A 183 14.11 -3.82 -25.01
C ALA A 183 12.58 -3.92 -25.13
N ASP A 184 11.93 -4.68 -24.24
CA ASP A 184 10.47 -4.82 -24.20
C ASP A 184 9.78 -3.65 -23.49
N TYR A 185 10.50 -2.86 -22.69
CA TYR A 185 9.93 -1.83 -21.82
C TYR A 185 9.13 -0.74 -22.56
N PRO A 186 9.56 -0.22 -23.72
CA PRO A 186 8.75 0.73 -24.47
C PRO A 186 7.36 0.19 -24.86
N ARG A 187 7.30 -1.09 -25.23
CA ARG A 187 6.04 -1.76 -25.56
C ARG A 187 5.16 -1.93 -24.31
N LEU A 188 5.74 -2.33 -23.16
CA LEU A 188 5.01 -2.46 -21.89
C LEU A 188 4.54 -1.10 -21.37
N ALA A 189 5.34 -0.06 -21.52
CA ALA A 189 4.97 1.32 -21.19
C ALA A 189 3.78 1.80 -22.03
N ALA A 190 3.80 1.56 -23.35
CA ALA A 190 2.69 1.89 -24.23
C ALA A 190 1.41 1.14 -23.85
N GLN A 191 1.51 -0.14 -23.47
CA GLN A 191 0.37 -0.93 -22.99
C GLN A 191 -0.17 -0.38 -21.66
N ALA A 192 0.70 0.01 -20.73
CA ALA A 192 0.30 0.59 -19.45
C ALA A 192 -0.43 1.94 -19.63
N ILE A 193 0.06 2.80 -20.53
CA ILE A 193 -0.59 4.07 -20.87
C ILE A 193 -1.96 3.84 -21.52
N SER A 194 -2.04 2.92 -22.48
CA SER A 194 -3.32 2.64 -23.15
C SER A 194 -4.38 2.06 -22.22
N ALA A 195 -3.96 1.45 -21.11
CA ALA A 195 -4.83 0.95 -20.06
C ALA A 195 -5.28 2.02 -19.07
N ASP A 196 -4.67 3.22 -19.05
CA ASP A 196 -5.10 4.38 -18.25
C ASP A 196 -5.53 5.53 -19.18
N ALA A 197 -6.78 5.51 -19.62
CA ALA A 197 -7.33 6.52 -20.53
C ALA A 197 -7.32 7.96 -19.97
N THR A 198 -7.05 8.14 -18.68
CA THR A 198 -7.04 9.45 -18.01
C THR A 198 -5.63 9.99 -17.79
N TRP A 199 -4.60 9.21 -18.12
CA TRP A 199 -3.23 9.64 -17.89
C TRP A 199 -2.81 10.80 -18.81
N SER A 200 -2.14 11.80 -18.22
CA SER A 200 -1.47 12.87 -18.96
C SER A 200 -0.05 13.05 -18.41
N CYS A 201 0.88 13.46 -19.27
CA CYS A 201 2.28 13.75 -18.88
C CYS A 201 2.39 14.80 -17.76
N ALA A 202 1.39 15.66 -17.64
CA ALA A 202 1.31 16.72 -16.61
C ALA A 202 0.59 16.25 -15.32
N GLY A 203 0.09 15.01 -15.27
CA GLY A 203 -0.86 14.58 -14.24
C GLY A 203 -0.29 14.30 -12.85
N GLY A 204 0.97 14.62 -12.58
CA GLY A 204 1.57 14.54 -11.23
C GLY A 204 1.85 13.12 -10.72
N GLU A 205 1.28 12.06 -11.31
CA GLU A 205 1.54 10.68 -10.92
C GLU A 205 2.42 9.96 -11.94
N GLN A 206 3.49 9.33 -11.45
CA GLN A 206 4.47 8.63 -12.27
C GLN A 206 3.88 7.34 -12.87
N PRO A 207 3.86 7.19 -14.22
CA PRO A 207 3.41 5.97 -14.85
C PRO A 207 4.36 4.81 -14.56
N LYS A 208 3.80 3.60 -14.40
CA LYS A 208 4.54 2.42 -13.96
C LYS A 208 3.89 1.12 -14.43
N PHE A 209 4.66 0.07 -14.50
CA PHE A 209 4.16 -1.30 -14.70
C PHE A 209 4.98 -2.29 -13.87
N CYS A 210 4.42 -3.49 -13.63
CA CYS A 210 5.16 -4.59 -13.01
C CYS A 210 5.65 -5.55 -14.10
N ALA A 211 6.86 -6.10 -13.90
CA ALA A 211 7.46 -7.09 -14.79
C ALA A 211 8.32 -8.07 -13.99
N LEU A 212 8.67 -9.20 -14.59
CA LEU A 212 9.78 -10.04 -14.17
C LEU A 212 10.97 -9.68 -15.05
N SER A 213 12.01 -9.09 -14.49
CA SER A 213 13.28 -8.80 -15.16
C SER A 213 14.32 -9.90 -14.88
N GLU A 214 15.51 -9.76 -15.43
CA GLU A 214 16.63 -10.65 -15.13
C GLU A 214 17.04 -10.61 -13.64
N THR A 215 16.74 -9.51 -12.94
CA THR A 215 17.04 -9.34 -11.51
C THR A 215 15.93 -9.81 -10.58
N GLY A 216 14.77 -10.18 -11.14
CA GLY A 216 13.59 -10.61 -10.37
C GLY A 216 12.35 -9.77 -10.65
N HIS A 217 11.37 -9.84 -9.77
CA HIS A 217 10.16 -9.02 -9.88
C HIS A 217 10.47 -7.55 -9.64
N VAL A 218 10.05 -6.68 -10.57
CA VAL A 218 10.31 -5.24 -10.54
C VAL A 218 9.03 -4.44 -10.76
N LEU A 219 8.98 -3.27 -10.13
CA LEU A 219 8.13 -2.17 -10.50
C LEU A 219 8.96 -1.24 -11.37
N VAL A 220 8.49 -0.93 -12.57
CA VAL A 220 9.21 -0.09 -13.53
C VAL A 220 8.46 1.22 -13.70
N LYS A 221 9.06 2.32 -13.22
CA LYS A 221 8.60 3.68 -13.49
C LYS A 221 9.20 4.14 -14.82
N PHE A 222 8.47 4.96 -15.58
CA PHE A 222 8.96 5.40 -16.89
C PHE A 222 8.51 6.81 -17.24
N THR A 223 9.18 7.39 -18.24
CA THR A 223 8.86 8.72 -18.77
C THR A 223 8.08 8.63 -20.07
N ALA A 224 7.41 9.72 -20.45
CA ALA A 224 6.84 9.83 -21.80
C ALA A 224 7.93 9.67 -22.87
N ALA A 225 7.55 9.15 -24.05
CA ALA A 225 8.44 9.02 -25.20
C ALA A 225 8.72 10.36 -25.88
N GLU A 226 7.77 11.30 -25.76
CA GLU A 226 7.89 12.62 -26.39
C GLU A 226 8.87 13.52 -25.63
N ALA A 227 9.74 14.19 -26.37
CA ALA A 227 10.67 15.16 -25.80
C ALA A 227 9.93 16.46 -25.47
N SER A 228 9.93 16.83 -24.19
CA SER A 228 9.38 18.09 -23.70
C SER A 228 10.09 18.52 -22.41
N PRO A 229 9.98 19.79 -21.98
CA PRO A 229 10.49 20.20 -20.67
C PRO A 229 9.92 19.36 -19.52
N ILE A 230 8.66 18.94 -19.62
CA ILE A 230 7.97 18.11 -18.61
C ILE A 230 8.60 16.71 -18.60
N SER A 231 8.76 16.06 -19.76
CA SER A 231 9.37 14.73 -19.82
C SER A 231 10.82 14.75 -19.39
N THR A 232 11.58 15.82 -19.70
CA THR A 232 12.94 16.01 -19.20
C THR A 232 12.98 16.10 -17.68
N ARG A 233 12.08 16.88 -17.06
CA ARG A 233 11.96 16.97 -15.60
C ARG A 233 11.65 15.63 -14.97
N TRP A 234 10.76 14.83 -15.54
CA TRP A 234 10.49 13.48 -15.05
C TRP A 234 11.68 12.53 -15.23
N ARG A 235 12.47 12.68 -16.32
CA ARG A 235 13.73 11.93 -16.47
C ARG A 235 14.71 12.25 -15.34
N ASP A 236 14.83 13.52 -14.97
CA ASP A 236 15.70 13.96 -13.88
C ASP A 236 15.18 13.45 -12.52
N LEU A 237 13.87 13.44 -12.30
CA LEU A 237 13.28 12.94 -11.06
C LEU A 237 13.46 11.41 -10.89
N LEU A 238 13.48 10.62 -11.97
CA LEU A 238 13.84 9.20 -11.87
C LEU A 238 15.31 9.00 -11.49
N VAL A 239 16.22 9.87 -11.96
CA VAL A 239 17.61 9.88 -11.50
C VAL A 239 17.70 10.28 -10.03
N ALA A 240 16.95 11.30 -9.63
CA ALA A 240 16.89 11.77 -8.26
C ALA A 240 16.41 10.67 -7.29
N GLU A 241 15.38 9.88 -7.67
CA GLU A 241 14.92 8.73 -6.89
C GLU A 241 16.00 7.65 -6.77
N HIS A 242 16.64 7.30 -7.90
CA HIS A 242 17.73 6.33 -7.90
C HIS A 242 18.86 6.76 -6.94
N LEU A 243 19.32 8.00 -7.03
CA LEU A 243 20.39 8.53 -6.18
C LEU A 243 20.01 8.60 -4.70
N ALA A 244 18.74 8.89 -4.38
CA ALA A 244 18.26 8.86 -2.98
C ALA A 244 18.33 7.44 -2.40
N LEU A 245 17.85 6.43 -3.14
CA LEU A 245 17.93 5.03 -2.74
C LEU A 245 19.36 4.55 -2.58
N GLU A 246 20.26 4.91 -3.52
CA GLU A 246 21.68 4.61 -3.45
C GLU A 246 22.38 5.31 -2.26
N THR A 247 21.93 6.52 -1.90
CA THR A 247 22.45 7.23 -0.72
C THR A 247 22.07 6.49 0.57
N LEU A 248 20.83 6.02 0.66
CA LEU A 248 20.37 5.22 1.80
C LEU A 248 21.14 3.89 1.88
N HIS A 249 21.32 3.18 0.75
CA HIS A 249 22.11 1.95 0.70
C HIS A 249 23.55 2.17 1.16
N GLY A 250 24.20 3.23 0.67
CA GLY A 250 25.57 3.57 1.05
C GLY A 250 25.75 3.85 2.54
N ALA A 251 24.65 4.21 3.23
CA ALA A 251 24.60 4.40 4.68
C ALA A 251 24.13 3.15 5.45
N GLY A 252 23.95 2.01 4.79
CA GLY A 252 23.47 0.77 5.42
C GLY A 252 21.98 0.77 5.76
N ILE A 253 21.21 1.67 5.17
CA ILE A 253 19.75 1.74 5.35
C ILE A 253 19.10 0.95 4.20
N ALA A 254 18.19 0.03 4.57
CA ALA A 254 17.49 -0.77 3.57
C ALA A 254 16.61 0.13 2.67
N ALA A 255 16.83 0.05 1.37
CA ALA A 255 16.06 0.73 0.34
C ALA A 255 15.81 -0.22 -0.85
N ALA A 256 14.81 0.03 -1.67
CA ALA A 256 14.56 -0.75 -2.86
C ALA A 256 15.77 -0.67 -3.81
N ARG A 257 16.26 -1.80 -4.27
CA ARG A 257 17.31 -1.80 -5.30
C ARG A 257 16.75 -1.22 -6.57
N SER A 258 17.51 -0.34 -7.19
CA SER A 258 17.06 0.38 -8.36
C SER A 258 18.09 0.38 -9.48
N ARG A 259 17.63 0.45 -10.73
CA ARG A 259 18.47 0.52 -11.93
C ARG A 259 17.86 1.48 -12.94
N LEU A 260 18.64 2.45 -13.40
CA LEU A 260 18.25 3.35 -14.48
C LEU A 260 18.57 2.73 -15.84
N LEU A 261 17.65 2.87 -16.79
CA LEU A 261 17.76 2.37 -18.15
C LEU A 261 17.24 3.42 -19.13
N ASP A 262 17.98 3.71 -20.17
CA ASP A 262 17.51 4.49 -21.33
C ASP A 262 17.26 3.53 -22.50
N VAL A 263 16.02 3.45 -22.98
CA VAL A 263 15.63 2.62 -24.12
C VAL A 263 14.86 3.49 -25.12
N GLY A 264 15.42 3.67 -26.29
CA GLY A 264 14.90 4.64 -27.26
C GLY A 264 14.93 6.06 -26.70
N THR A 265 13.78 6.71 -26.68
CA THR A 265 13.61 8.08 -26.15
C THR A 265 13.14 8.11 -24.70
N GLN A 266 12.87 6.97 -24.09
CA GLN A 266 12.31 6.88 -22.73
C GLN A 266 13.38 6.51 -21.71
N ARG A 267 13.22 7.03 -20.50
CA ARG A 267 13.96 6.60 -19.33
C ARG A 267 13.06 5.73 -18.46
N PHE A 268 13.64 4.66 -17.93
CA PHE A 268 13.02 3.69 -17.05
C PHE A 268 13.81 3.62 -15.75
N LEU A 269 13.10 3.51 -14.63
CA LEU A 269 13.65 3.18 -13.33
C LEU A 269 13.04 1.85 -12.88
N GLU A 270 13.85 0.80 -12.90
CA GLU A 270 13.51 -0.47 -12.27
C GLU A 270 13.68 -0.34 -10.76
N LEU A 271 12.70 -0.83 -10.02
CA LEU A 271 12.68 -0.93 -8.56
C LEU A 271 12.36 -2.36 -8.18
N GLU A 272 13.20 -2.99 -7.37
CA GLU A 272 12.96 -4.34 -6.87
C GLU A 272 11.66 -4.39 -6.06
N ARG A 273 10.81 -5.36 -6.35
CA ARG A 273 9.62 -5.66 -5.55
C ARG A 273 10.00 -6.53 -4.36
N PHE A 274 10.25 -5.91 -3.23
CA PHE A 274 10.65 -6.59 -1.98
C PHE A 274 9.52 -7.39 -1.32
N ASP A 275 8.28 -7.28 -1.81
CA ASP A 275 7.16 -8.16 -1.46
C ASP A 275 7.15 -9.46 -2.27
N ARG A 276 8.13 -9.67 -3.14
CA ARG A 276 8.32 -10.88 -3.94
C ARG A 276 9.65 -11.55 -3.62
N VAL A 277 9.66 -12.88 -3.62
CA VAL A 277 10.84 -13.70 -3.31
C VAL A 277 10.98 -14.80 -4.35
N GLY A 278 12.06 -14.78 -5.12
CA GLY A 278 12.21 -15.70 -6.26
C GLY A 278 11.06 -15.55 -7.26
N LEU A 279 10.64 -16.65 -7.90
CA LEU A 279 9.59 -16.59 -8.93
C LEU A 279 8.17 -16.54 -8.35
N PHE A 280 7.93 -17.22 -7.23
CA PHE A 280 6.57 -17.41 -6.70
C PHE A 280 6.41 -17.01 -5.22
N GLY A 281 7.52 -16.82 -4.51
CA GLY A 281 7.47 -16.46 -3.09
C GLY A 281 6.93 -15.05 -2.87
N ARG A 282 6.23 -14.85 -1.75
CA ARG A 282 5.64 -13.56 -1.39
C ARG A 282 5.85 -13.25 0.09
N ARG A 283 5.88 -11.96 0.42
CA ARG A 283 5.89 -11.44 1.79
C ARG A 283 4.67 -10.56 2.03
N ALA A 284 4.20 -10.55 3.27
CA ALA A 284 3.21 -9.54 3.67
C ALA A 284 3.83 -8.15 3.53
N LEU A 285 3.07 -7.24 2.94
CA LEU A 285 3.40 -5.82 2.81
C LEU A 285 2.18 -5.02 3.21
N ILE A 286 2.34 -4.13 4.19
CA ILE A 286 1.25 -3.37 4.78
C ILE A 286 1.72 -1.92 4.93
N SER A 287 0.95 -0.97 4.40
CA SER A 287 1.26 0.45 4.48
C SER A 287 1.06 1.01 5.89
N LEU A 288 1.75 2.11 6.19
CA LEU A 288 1.49 2.89 7.40
C LEU A 288 0.03 3.37 7.46
N ALA A 289 -0.57 3.68 6.30
CA ALA A 289 -1.98 4.10 6.25
C ALA A 289 -2.92 3.00 6.75
N SER A 290 -2.68 1.74 6.37
CA SER A 290 -3.48 0.60 6.83
C SER A 290 -3.29 0.33 8.33
N LEU A 291 -2.05 0.43 8.83
CA LEU A 291 -1.77 0.26 10.26
C LEU A 291 -2.30 1.43 11.10
N ASP A 292 -2.20 2.65 10.60
CA ASP A 292 -2.77 3.82 11.27
C ASP A 292 -4.28 3.70 11.41
N GLY A 293 -4.96 3.35 10.31
CA GLY A 293 -6.41 3.22 10.30
C GLY A 293 -6.96 2.20 11.30
N GLU A 294 -6.23 1.10 11.54
CA GLU A 294 -6.65 0.06 12.49
C GLU A 294 -6.21 0.35 13.93
N PHE A 295 -4.97 0.82 14.15
CA PHE A 295 -4.37 0.78 15.48
C PHE A 295 -4.21 2.16 16.13
N VAL A 296 -4.20 3.28 15.37
CA VAL A 296 -3.91 4.62 15.87
C VAL A 296 -5.02 5.63 15.56
N GLY A 297 -5.44 5.72 14.29
CA GLY A 297 -6.52 6.62 13.86
C GLY A 297 -6.11 8.09 13.78
N ASN A 298 -4.87 8.40 13.37
CA ASN A 298 -4.35 9.77 13.29
C ASN A 298 -3.73 10.10 11.91
N ALA A 299 -4.52 9.95 10.86
CA ALA A 299 -4.10 10.10 9.46
C ALA A 299 -3.43 11.46 9.12
N ALA A 300 -3.64 12.49 9.93
CA ALA A 300 -3.02 13.81 9.74
C ALA A 300 -1.62 13.94 10.38
N ALA A 301 -1.22 12.97 11.20
CA ALA A 301 0.07 13.04 11.88
C ALA A 301 1.23 12.63 10.94
N PRO A 302 2.44 13.17 11.17
CA PRO A 302 3.63 12.73 10.45
C PRO A 302 4.01 11.29 10.83
N TRP A 303 4.68 10.58 9.93
CA TRP A 303 5.09 9.18 10.12
C TRP A 303 5.66 8.86 11.51
N PRO A 304 6.62 9.66 12.06
CA PRO A 304 7.20 9.35 13.35
C PRO A 304 6.19 9.35 14.50
N ALA A 305 5.18 10.20 14.46
CA ALA A 305 4.16 10.24 15.50
C ALA A 305 3.26 8.99 15.49
N ILE A 306 2.90 8.50 14.29
CA ILE A 306 2.11 7.28 14.12
C ILE A 306 2.96 6.06 14.51
N THR A 307 4.19 5.96 13.99
CA THR A 307 5.07 4.81 14.23
C THR A 307 5.50 4.69 15.69
N ALA A 308 5.63 5.80 16.42
CA ALA A 308 5.88 5.77 17.87
C ALA A 308 4.73 5.08 18.62
N GLN A 309 3.48 5.35 18.24
CA GLN A 309 2.33 4.69 18.84
C GLN A 309 2.24 3.22 18.45
N LEU A 310 2.49 2.89 17.19
CA LEU A 310 2.52 1.51 16.71
C LEU A 310 3.60 0.67 17.41
N ALA A 311 4.80 1.23 17.64
CA ALA A 311 5.87 0.57 18.38
C ALA A 311 5.48 0.36 19.85
N LYS A 312 4.87 1.36 20.49
CA LYS A 312 4.37 1.24 21.87
C LYS A 312 3.28 0.16 22.01
N LEU A 313 2.46 -0.03 20.99
CA LEU A 313 1.44 -1.08 20.93
C LEU A 313 2.02 -2.46 20.58
N GLY A 314 3.30 -2.56 20.21
CA GLY A 314 3.93 -3.81 19.78
C GLY A 314 3.50 -4.26 18.36
N VAL A 315 2.90 -3.36 17.58
CA VAL A 315 2.46 -3.65 16.20
C VAL A 315 3.66 -3.67 15.25
N ILE A 316 4.61 -2.76 15.45
CA ILE A 316 5.88 -2.70 14.73
C ILE A 316 7.05 -2.83 15.70
N THR A 317 8.24 -3.15 15.17
CA THR A 317 9.44 -3.19 16.02
C THR A 317 9.93 -1.79 16.39
N PRO A 318 10.64 -1.60 17.53
CA PRO A 318 11.26 -0.31 17.88
C PRO A 318 12.20 0.20 16.78
N GLU A 319 13.00 -0.67 16.19
CA GLU A 319 13.92 -0.34 15.09
C GLU A 319 13.18 0.15 13.85
N ALA A 320 11.96 -0.36 13.60
CA ALA A 320 11.12 0.11 12.51
C ALA A 320 10.66 1.56 12.75
N HIS A 321 10.36 1.93 13.99
CA HIS A 321 10.07 3.32 14.37
C HIS A 321 11.29 4.21 14.14
N ASP A 322 12.46 3.86 14.71
CA ASP A 322 13.67 4.68 14.61
C ASP A 322 14.07 4.93 13.15
N ARG A 323 14.03 3.88 12.34
CA ARG A 323 14.32 3.98 10.89
C ARG A 323 13.29 4.80 10.14
N SER A 324 11.99 4.68 10.46
CA SER A 324 10.94 5.50 9.83
C SER A 324 11.09 6.98 10.17
N ALA A 325 11.53 7.29 11.39
CA ALA A 325 11.84 8.65 11.84
C ALA A 325 13.00 9.25 11.05
N LEU A 326 14.07 8.49 10.83
CA LEU A 326 15.21 8.90 10.00
C LEU A 326 14.81 9.10 8.54
N LEU A 327 14.02 8.19 7.95
CA LEU A 327 13.53 8.32 6.58
C LEU A 327 12.62 9.54 6.41
N PHE A 328 11.77 9.84 7.39
CA PHE A 328 10.94 11.04 7.37
C PHE A 328 11.78 12.33 7.39
N ALA A 329 12.79 12.39 8.27
CA ALA A 329 13.71 13.53 8.32
C ALA A 329 14.51 13.68 7.03
N PHE A 330 15.03 12.57 6.47
CA PHE A 330 15.74 12.56 5.20
C PHE A 330 14.84 13.05 4.05
N GLY A 331 13.63 12.50 3.91
CA GLY A 331 12.67 12.93 2.90
C GLY A 331 12.35 14.43 2.99
N THR A 332 12.18 14.96 4.21
CA THR A 332 11.99 16.40 4.44
C THR A 332 13.16 17.21 3.91
N LEU A 333 14.41 16.78 4.15
CA LEU A 333 15.63 17.51 3.78
C LEU A 333 16.05 17.34 2.31
N ILE A 334 15.44 16.40 1.58
CA ILE A 334 15.60 16.26 0.13
C ILE A 334 14.42 16.87 -0.67
N GLY A 335 13.49 17.55 0.02
CA GLY A 335 12.32 18.15 -0.63
C GLY A 335 11.29 17.15 -1.13
N ASN A 336 11.14 16.01 -0.46
CA ASN A 336 10.04 15.08 -0.75
C ASN A 336 8.73 15.61 -0.16
N THR A 337 7.85 16.10 -1.01
CA THR A 337 6.54 16.65 -0.62
C THR A 337 5.41 15.61 -0.67
N ASP A 338 5.72 14.36 -1.02
CA ASP A 338 4.74 13.27 -1.19
C ASP A 338 4.89 12.18 -0.11
N MET A 339 5.24 12.59 1.11
CA MET A 339 5.40 11.67 2.25
C MET A 339 4.06 11.36 2.94
N HIS A 340 3.09 10.84 2.19
CA HIS A 340 1.85 10.35 2.78
C HIS A 340 2.03 8.95 3.38
N ALA A 341 1.11 8.52 4.25
CA ALA A 341 1.21 7.24 4.96
C ALA A 341 1.19 5.98 4.05
N GLY A 342 0.81 6.11 2.77
CA GLY A 342 0.92 5.04 1.77
C GLY A 342 2.34 4.82 1.25
N ASN A 343 3.27 5.80 1.42
CA ASN A 343 4.66 5.72 0.96
C ASN A 343 5.63 5.21 2.04
N LEU A 344 5.11 4.68 3.14
CA LEU A 344 5.87 3.92 4.12
C LEU A 344 5.17 2.59 4.37
N SER A 345 5.91 1.48 4.28
CA SER A 345 5.33 0.15 4.46
C SER A 345 6.14 -0.71 5.41
N PHE A 346 5.50 -1.77 5.86
CA PHE A 346 6.06 -2.75 6.79
C PHE A 346 5.93 -4.14 6.21
N ILE A 347 6.89 -5.01 6.52
CA ILE A 347 6.95 -6.39 6.04
C ILE A 347 6.97 -7.37 7.20
N SER A 348 6.46 -8.56 6.96
CA SER A 348 6.62 -9.70 7.86
C SER A 348 6.43 -11.01 7.12
N ASP A 349 7.16 -12.02 7.56
CA ASP A 349 6.96 -13.42 7.16
C ASP A 349 6.11 -14.19 8.18
N SER A 350 5.96 -13.66 9.41
CA SER A 350 5.35 -14.37 10.56
C SER A 350 4.23 -13.61 11.28
N GLY A 351 3.91 -12.37 10.87
CA GLY A 351 2.94 -11.50 11.55
C GLY A 351 3.60 -10.43 12.41
N GLN A 352 2.89 -9.91 13.41
CA GLN A 352 3.39 -8.87 14.31
C GLN A 352 4.46 -9.40 15.27
N PRO A 353 5.43 -8.55 15.69
CA PRO A 353 5.62 -7.17 15.23
C PRO A 353 6.20 -7.09 13.82
N TYR A 354 5.75 -6.09 13.05
CA TYR A 354 6.23 -5.89 11.68
C TYR A 354 7.56 -5.14 11.66
N ALA A 355 8.45 -5.52 10.75
CA ALA A 355 9.67 -4.78 10.44
C ALA A 355 9.39 -3.71 9.37
N LEU A 356 10.22 -2.65 9.32
CA LEU A 356 10.14 -1.68 8.25
C LEU A 356 10.53 -2.33 6.92
N SER A 357 9.79 -2.04 5.85
CA SER A 357 10.19 -2.42 4.49
C SER A 357 11.41 -1.62 4.04
N PRO A 358 12.12 -2.06 2.98
CA PRO A 358 13.04 -1.17 2.29
C PRO A 358 12.36 0.15 1.90
N ALA A 359 13.09 1.27 1.98
CA ALA A 359 12.60 2.58 1.55
C ALA A 359 12.31 2.60 0.04
N TYR A 360 11.27 3.29 -0.38
CA TYR A 360 10.87 3.49 -1.77
C TYR A 360 10.21 4.88 -1.92
N ASP A 361 10.00 5.34 -3.13
CA ASP A 361 9.40 6.65 -3.43
C ASP A 361 10.10 7.82 -2.70
N MET A 362 11.42 7.70 -2.52
CA MET A 362 12.27 8.74 -1.93
C MET A 362 12.88 9.61 -3.04
N LEU A 363 12.27 10.75 -3.31
CA LEU A 363 12.74 11.70 -4.31
C LEU A 363 12.32 13.13 -3.99
N SER A 364 12.93 14.09 -4.69
CA SER A 364 12.67 15.53 -4.50
C SER A 364 11.38 15.97 -5.21
N MET A 365 10.23 15.50 -4.72
CA MET A 365 8.90 15.72 -5.33
C MET A 365 8.51 17.20 -5.40
N ALA A 366 9.13 18.09 -4.63
CA ALA A 366 8.93 19.54 -4.73
C ALA A 366 9.18 20.07 -6.15
N PHE A 367 10.00 19.38 -6.94
CA PHE A 367 10.32 19.76 -8.33
C PHE A 367 9.46 19.05 -9.38
N SER A 368 8.51 18.23 -8.98
CA SER A 368 7.59 17.59 -9.93
C SER A 368 6.78 18.63 -10.70
N PRO A 369 6.50 18.40 -11.99
CA PRO A 369 5.57 19.25 -12.74
C PRO A 369 4.21 19.28 -12.03
N THR A 370 3.61 20.45 -11.95
CA THR A 370 2.22 20.56 -11.48
C THR A 370 1.26 19.92 -12.49
N SER A 371 0.02 19.64 -12.08
CA SER A 371 -1.03 19.15 -12.98
C SER A 371 -1.28 20.05 -14.18
N GLY A 372 -0.96 21.34 -14.08
CA GLY A 372 -0.99 22.30 -15.18
C GLY A 372 0.31 22.38 -15.99
N GLY A 373 1.30 21.53 -15.73
CA GLY A 373 2.58 21.48 -16.47
C GLY A 373 3.60 22.55 -16.06
N ILE A 374 3.38 23.28 -14.96
CA ILE A 374 4.34 24.28 -14.47
C ILE A 374 5.52 23.57 -13.81
N LEU A 375 6.73 23.95 -14.21
CA LEU A 375 7.99 23.50 -13.59
C LEU A 375 8.41 24.51 -12.51
N ARG A 376 8.84 23.98 -11.37
CA ARG A 376 9.38 24.76 -10.25
C ARG A 376 10.82 24.35 -10.02
N ASP A 377 11.68 25.33 -9.76
CA ASP A 377 13.10 25.14 -9.45
C ASP A 377 13.43 25.56 -8.02
N SER A 378 12.40 25.91 -7.23
CA SER A 378 12.54 26.28 -5.81
C SER A 378 11.85 25.27 -4.92
N VAL A 379 12.34 25.15 -3.70
CA VAL A 379 11.78 24.28 -2.65
C VAL A 379 11.44 25.15 -1.42
N ALA A 380 10.34 24.82 -0.74
CA ALA A 380 9.98 25.50 0.49
C ALA A 380 10.94 25.14 1.64
N THR A 381 11.08 26.01 2.62
CA THR A 381 11.86 25.76 3.83
C THR A 381 11.42 24.47 4.53
N ALA A 382 12.39 23.65 4.95
CA ALA A 382 12.12 22.41 5.66
C ALA A 382 11.42 22.70 7.01
N HIS A 383 10.31 22.03 7.26
CA HIS A 383 9.66 22.06 8.55
C HIS A 383 10.25 20.98 9.46
N LEU A 384 11.00 21.40 10.49
CA LEU A 384 11.59 20.51 11.47
C LEU A 384 10.54 20.15 12.52
N HIS A 385 9.90 19.00 12.37
CA HIS A 385 8.90 18.52 13.33
C HIS A 385 9.51 18.23 14.70
N SER A 386 8.92 18.78 15.77
CA SER A 386 9.37 18.61 17.16
C SER A 386 9.22 17.17 17.69
N VAL A 387 8.55 16.30 16.97
CA VAL A 387 8.45 14.87 17.29
C VAL A 387 9.77 14.13 17.11
N LEU A 388 10.72 14.71 16.39
CA LEU A 388 12.05 14.17 16.15
C LEU A 388 13.10 14.93 16.99
N ASP A 389 14.05 14.18 17.53
CA ASP A 389 15.17 14.74 18.27
C ASP A 389 16.26 15.33 17.37
N GLY A 390 17.16 16.12 17.98
CA GLY A 390 18.26 16.74 17.24
C GLY A 390 19.26 15.73 16.65
N ALA A 391 19.40 14.53 17.23
CA ALA A 391 20.30 13.50 16.72
C ALA A 391 19.78 12.91 15.40
N THR A 392 18.49 12.62 15.33
CA THR A 392 17.82 12.14 14.11
C THR A 392 17.93 13.17 12.99
N TRP A 393 17.67 14.45 13.28
CA TRP A 393 17.81 15.52 12.28
C TRP A 393 19.26 15.69 11.80
N ARG A 394 20.28 15.59 12.68
CA ARG A 394 21.69 15.66 12.28
C ARG A 394 22.05 14.50 11.35
N SER A 395 21.68 13.27 11.71
CA SER A 395 21.93 12.09 10.88
C SER A 395 21.27 12.21 9.50
N ALA A 396 20.02 12.68 9.45
CA ALA A 396 19.30 12.91 8.22
C ALA A 396 19.95 14.01 7.37
N LEU A 397 20.47 15.07 7.98
CA LEU A 397 21.16 16.16 7.30
C LEU A 397 22.45 15.67 6.61
N ASP A 398 23.20 14.79 7.25
CA ASP A 398 24.42 14.22 6.65
C ASP A 398 24.10 13.35 5.45
N LEU A 399 23.03 12.53 5.53
CA LEU A 399 22.51 11.77 4.40
C LEU A 399 22.06 12.69 3.26
N ALA A 400 21.31 13.74 3.57
CA ALA A 400 20.78 14.66 2.58
C ALA A 400 21.91 15.45 1.86
N ARG A 401 22.97 15.81 2.57
CA ARG A 401 24.17 16.41 1.99
C ARG A 401 24.88 15.44 1.03
N GLY A 402 25.02 14.18 1.43
CA GLY A 402 25.55 13.13 0.56
C GLY A 402 24.73 12.95 -0.72
N TYR A 403 23.41 13.04 -0.62
CA TYR A 403 22.49 13.00 -1.76
C TYR A 403 22.71 14.19 -2.72
N VAL A 404 22.73 15.43 -2.20
CA VAL A 404 22.96 16.62 -3.03
C VAL A 404 24.34 16.58 -3.70
N LEU A 405 25.38 16.11 -3.00
CA LEU A 405 26.70 15.93 -3.58
C LEU A 405 26.65 14.96 -4.77
N ARG A 406 26.03 13.79 -4.60
CA ARG A 406 25.84 12.83 -5.70
C ARG A 406 25.09 13.43 -6.88
N MET A 407 24.01 14.19 -6.62
CA MET A 407 23.27 14.87 -7.68
C MET A 407 24.11 15.90 -8.41
N SER A 408 24.99 16.63 -7.74
CA SER A 408 25.87 17.63 -8.37
C SER A 408 26.92 17.02 -9.30
N GLU A 409 27.29 15.77 -9.05
CA GLU A 409 28.29 15.00 -9.85
C GLU A 409 27.64 14.14 -10.94
N GLU A 410 26.28 13.97 -10.89
CA GLU A 410 25.56 13.04 -11.77
C GLU A 410 25.41 13.61 -13.20
N LYS A 411 25.99 12.91 -14.17
CA LYS A 411 26.00 13.31 -15.58
C LYS A 411 24.69 13.03 -16.32
N GLN A 412 23.83 12.19 -15.76
CA GLN A 412 22.55 11.83 -16.35
C GLN A 412 21.44 12.85 -16.03
N LEU A 413 21.70 13.78 -15.11
CA LEU A 413 20.81 14.93 -14.85
C LEU A 413 20.96 15.96 -15.97
N SER A 414 19.83 16.51 -16.41
CA SER A 414 19.83 17.56 -17.43
C SER A 414 20.38 18.89 -16.88
N PRO A 415 20.95 19.75 -17.73
CA PRO A 415 21.37 21.09 -17.30
C PRO A 415 20.21 21.92 -16.70
N SER A 416 18.97 21.67 -17.12
CA SER A 416 17.78 22.34 -16.60
C SER A 416 17.42 21.94 -15.16
N PHE A 417 18.02 20.86 -14.62
CA PHE A 417 17.82 20.43 -13.23
C PHE A 417 18.82 21.04 -12.25
N LYS A 418 19.89 21.68 -12.76
CA LYS A 418 20.91 22.30 -11.91
C LYS A 418 20.36 23.30 -10.89
N PRO A 419 19.43 24.23 -11.24
CA PRO A 419 18.80 25.11 -10.22
C PRO A 419 18.09 24.37 -9.11
N CYS A 420 17.49 23.17 -9.38
CA CYS A 420 16.85 22.35 -8.38
C CYS A 420 17.88 21.78 -7.38
N VAL A 421 19.06 21.35 -7.86
CA VAL A 421 20.13 20.86 -6.99
C VAL A 421 20.66 21.97 -6.11
N GLU A 422 20.86 23.19 -6.67
CA GLU A 422 21.28 24.37 -5.92
C GLU A 422 20.24 24.72 -4.83
N ALA A 423 18.94 24.72 -5.15
CA ALA A 423 17.87 24.97 -4.20
C ALA A 423 17.84 23.94 -3.04
N LEU A 424 18.17 22.68 -3.30
CA LEU A 424 18.30 21.67 -2.22
C LEU A 424 19.50 21.98 -1.32
N GLY A 425 20.61 22.44 -1.87
CA GLY A 425 21.76 22.87 -1.08
C GLY A 425 21.41 24.05 -0.13
N GLU A 426 20.66 25.03 -0.63
CA GLU A 426 20.17 26.16 0.16
C GLU A 426 19.18 25.70 1.25
N LEU A 427 18.25 24.80 0.92
CA LEU A 427 17.33 24.20 1.88
C LEU A 427 18.09 23.55 3.05
N GLN A 428 19.11 22.76 2.74
CA GLN A 428 19.92 22.05 3.73
C GLN A 428 20.77 22.99 4.58
N GLN A 429 21.30 24.06 3.98
CA GLN A 429 22.03 25.09 4.70
C GLN A 429 21.12 25.83 5.70
N ALA A 430 19.91 26.19 5.29
CA ALA A 430 18.94 26.82 6.19
C ALA A 430 18.48 25.86 7.30
N ALA A 431 18.24 24.59 6.95
CA ALA A 431 17.87 23.57 7.93
C ALA A 431 18.97 23.33 8.95
N ALA A 432 20.25 23.30 8.55
CA ALA A 432 21.40 23.10 9.43
C ALA A 432 21.46 24.15 10.55
N GLN A 433 21.15 25.42 10.23
CA GLN A 433 21.14 26.51 11.22
C GLN A 433 20.07 26.29 12.30
N ASN A 434 18.94 25.68 11.94
CA ASN A 434 17.85 25.39 12.87
C ASN A 434 18.12 24.09 13.64
N ILE A 435 18.66 23.07 12.99
CA ILE A 435 19.06 21.79 13.61
C ILE A 435 20.13 22.02 14.68
N ALA A 436 21.07 22.93 14.45
CA ALA A 436 22.11 23.29 15.44
C ALA A 436 21.56 23.86 16.76
N LYS A 437 20.30 24.32 16.78
CA LYS A 437 19.61 24.82 17.98
C LYS A 437 18.83 23.73 18.72
N LEU A 438 18.71 22.53 18.13
CA LEU A 438 18.03 21.39 18.76
C LEU A 438 19.02 20.66 19.69
N HIS A 439 18.58 20.38 20.92
CA HIS A 439 19.36 19.65 21.91
C HIS A 439 19.32 18.16 21.73
#